data_d3a098319e0b3bc2228e678238c1dee9
#
_entry.id   d3a098319e0b3bc2228e678238c1dee9
#
_cell.length_a   1.000
_cell.length_b   1.000
_cell.length_c   1.000
_cell.angle_alpha   90.00
_cell.angle_beta   90.00
_cell.angle_gamma   90.00
#
_symmetry.space_group_name_H-M   'P 1'
#
loop_
_entity.id
_entity.type
_entity.pdbx_description
1 polymer ?
#
loop_
_entity_poly.entity_id
_entity_poly.type
_entity_poly.pdbx_seq_one_letter_code
_entity_poly.pdbx_strand_id
1 'polypeptide(L)'
;DMIVSSAVVDDAGDLIVEWADDAQRSVYHAGWLYHVADNQHRPNSWLPDARAWTSESIGQVPRVNGSAALEDDNAILSLLNHLVTHGACVLENSPTREGYLLELAQRIGPVRDSNFGALWDVLADVALAGDAKTNSTANTGLRLGPHSDLPTREIPPGFQFLHCLANEAEGGESTLTDGAALVEALERDHPEAFELLYTRHWIFFNRGPGIDHRWSAPIIDYLPGSDVPTLRAFYPVRAFPA
;
A
#
# COMPACT_ATOMS: atom_id res chain seq x y z
N ASP A 1 1.89 -27.48 -21.68
CA ASP A 1 3.31 -27.13 -21.52
C ASP A 1 3.70 -26.24 -22.70
N MET A 2 4.17 -25.03 -22.46
CA MET A 2 4.68 -24.16 -23.53
C MET A 2 6.03 -24.67 -24.02
N ILE A 3 6.15 -24.88 -25.34
CA ILE A 3 7.36 -25.39 -25.97
C ILE A 3 8.06 -24.25 -26.73
N VAL A 4 9.35 -24.05 -26.46
CA VAL A 4 10.17 -23.05 -27.16
C VAL A 4 10.55 -23.62 -28.52
N SER A 5 10.26 -22.91 -29.60
CA SER A 5 10.69 -23.26 -30.96
C SER A 5 12.04 -22.63 -31.31
N SER A 6 12.27 -21.39 -30.89
CA SER A 6 13.57 -20.73 -31.04
C SER A 6 13.81 -19.74 -29.90
N ALA A 7 15.10 -19.50 -29.59
CA ALA A 7 15.53 -18.48 -28.66
C ALA A 7 16.83 -17.85 -29.19
N VAL A 8 16.79 -16.55 -29.45
CA VAL A 8 17.94 -15.80 -29.98
C VAL A 8 18.13 -14.48 -29.23
N VAL A 9 19.36 -14.03 -29.14
CA VAL A 9 19.69 -12.71 -28.59
C VAL A 9 19.90 -11.76 -29.77
N ASP A 10 19.21 -10.63 -29.74
CA ASP A 10 19.34 -9.60 -30.77
C ASP A 10 20.57 -8.68 -30.55
N ASP A 11 20.76 -7.74 -31.48
CA ASP A 11 21.90 -6.80 -31.43
C ASP A 11 21.81 -5.82 -30.24
N ALA A 12 20.65 -5.62 -29.64
CA ALA A 12 20.46 -4.83 -28.43
C ALA A 12 20.72 -5.62 -27.14
N GLY A 13 20.90 -6.94 -27.25
CA GLY A 13 21.11 -7.86 -26.13
C GLY A 13 19.81 -8.43 -25.56
N ASP A 14 18.66 -8.15 -26.16
CA ASP A 14 17.37 -8.65 -25.72
C ASP A 14 17.15 -10.10 -26.16
N LEU A 15 16.61 -10.95 -25.28
CA LEU A 15 16.27 -12.34 -25.60
C LEU A 15 14.91 -12.41 -26.28
N ILE A 16 14.90 -12.92 -27.49
CA ILE A 16 13.70 -13.19 -28.27
C ILE A 16 13.38 -14.67 -28.20
N VAL A 17 12.18 -15.02 -27.75
CA VAL A 17 11.67 -16.39 -27.67
C VAL A 17 10.47 -16.53 -28.59
N GLU A 18 10.51 -17.55 -29.46
CA GLU A 18 9.37 -17.98 -30.25
C GLU A 18 8.80 -19.27 -29.67
N TRP A 19 7.48 -19.31 -29.52
CA TRP A 19 6.77 -20.44 -28.93
C TRP A 19 6.16 -21.32 -30.03
N ALA A 20 6.25 -22.64 -29.86
CA ALA A 20 5.84 -23.57 -30.91
C ALA A 20 4.34 -23.61 -31.18
N ASP A 21 3.52 -23.41 -30.13
CA ASP A 21 2.10 -23.71 -30.19
C ASP A 21 1.21 -22.54 -30.70
N ASP A 22 1.70 -21.28 -30.68
CA ASP A 22 0.87 -20.10 -30.94
C ASP A 22 1.49 -19.11 -31.94
N ALA A 23 2.66 -19.36 -32.48
CA ALA A 23 3.47 -18.36 -33.20
C ALA A 23 3.65 -17.05 -32.39
N GLN A 24 3.49 -17.12 -31.06
CA GLN A 24 3.72 -16.00 -30.17
C GLN A 24 5.22 -15.75 -30.04
N ARG A 25 5.56 -14.46 -30.00
CA ARG A 25 6.93 -13.99 -29.79
C ARG A 25 6.99 -13.21 -28.49
N SER A 26 7.88 -13.61 -27.60
CA SER A 26 8.21 -12.85 -26.37
C SER A 26 9.55 -12.19 -26.50
N VAL A 27 9.66 -10.95 -26.03
CA VAL A 27 10.93 -10.21 -25.97
C VAL A 27 11.21 -9.90 -24.50
N TYR A 28 12.37 -10.34 -24.03
CA TYR A 28 12.81 -10.12 -22.67
C TYR A 28 14.03 -9.18 -22.70
N HIS A 29 13.86 -8.02 -22.09
CA HIS A 29 14.91 -7.00 -22.02
C HIS A 29 16.14 -7.53 -21.24
N ALA A 30 17.35 -7.33 -21.81
CA ALA A 30 18.60 -7.83 -21.21
C ALA A 30 18.78 -7.42 -19.75
N GLY A 31 18.49 -6.16 -19.42
CA GLY A 31 18.57 -5.64 -18.06
C GLY A 31 17.59 -6.32 -17.09
N TRP A 32 16.39 -6.68 -17.58
CA TRP A 32 15.42 -7.41 -16.77
C TRP A 32 15.89 -8.84 -16.51
N LEU A 33 16.38 -9.54 -17.54
CA LEU A 33 16.93 -10.89 -17.40
C LEU A 33 18.12 -10.91 -16.43
N TYR A 34 19.02 -9.93 -16.55
CA TYR A 34 20.15 -9.78 -15.64
C TYR A 34 19.70 -9.54 -14.19
N HIS A 35 18.68 -8.71 -14.00
CA HIS A 35 18.11 -8.44 -12.67
C HIS A 35 17.45 -9.67 -12.04
N VAL A 36 16.75 -10.48 -12.85
CA VAL A 36 16.01 -11.66 -12.38
C VAL A 36 16.89 -12.90 -12.24
N ALA A 37 17.92 -13.07 -13.12
CA ALA A 37 18.76 -14.26 -13.15
C ALA A 37 19.59 -14.46 -11.87
N ASP A 38 19.91 -13.40 -11.16
CA ASP A 38 20.77 -13.45 -9.97
C ASP A 38 20.03 -13.92 -8.71
N ASN A 39 18.73 -14.12 -8.78
CA ASN A 39 17.82 -14.51 -7.67
C ASN A 39 18.14 -13.79 -6.33
N GLN A 40 19.07 -12.85 -6.36
CA GLN A 40 19.42 -11.98 -5.28
C GLN A 40 18.51 -10.74 -5.41
N HIS A 41 17.64 -10.58 -4.45
CA HIS A 41 17.01 -9.28 -4.22
C HIS A 41 18.15 -8.30 -3.98
N ARG A 42 18.60 -7.65 -5.06
CA ARG A 42 19.55 -6.54 -4.89
C ARG A 42 18.84 -5.52 -4.02
N PRO A 43 19.43 -5.13 -2.89
CA PRO A 43 18.86 -4.05 -2.13
C PRO A 43 18.63 -2.89 -3.11
N ASN A 44 17.48 -2.27 -3.04
CA ASN A 44 17.17 -1.08 -3.84
C ASN A 44 18.03 0.08 -3.35
N SER A 45 19.35 -0.06 -3.57
CA SER A 45 20.38 0.88 -3.09
C SER A 45 20.22 2.31 -3.62
N TRP A 46 19.32 2.49 -4.59
CA TRP A 46 18.92 3.79 -5.13
C TRP A 46 17.70 4.41 -4.43
N LEU A 47 16.98 3.63 -3.62
CA LEU A 47 15.88 4.17 -2.79
C LEU A 47 16.45 4.80 -1.51
N PRO A 48 15.84 5.87 -1.03
CA PRO A 48 16.15 6.39 0.31
C PRO A 48 15.89 5.32 1.37
N ASP A 49 16.68 5.34 2.44
CA ASP A 49 16.42 4.47 3.60
C ASP A 49 15.12 4.87 4.28
N ALA A 50 14.30 3.89 4.61
CA ALA A 50 13.14 4.10 5.46
C ALA A 50 13.60 4.53 6.87
N ARG A 51 12.86 5.47 7.47
CA ARG A 51 13.16 6.00 8.81
C ARG A 51 11.94 5.88 9.69
N ALA A 52 12.04 5.02 10.68
CA ALA A 52 11.05 4.95 11.73
C ALA A 52 11.01 6.28 12.51
N TRP A 53 9.81 6.73 12.87
CA TRP A 53 9.62 8.02 13.51
C TRP A 53 8.60 7.97 14.65
N THR A 54 8.74 8.93 15.55
CA THR A 54 7.78 9.27 16.61
C THR A 54 7.23 10.67 16.36
N SER A 55 6.20 11.08 17.07
CA SER A 55 5.68 12.45 17.01
C SER A 55 6.75 13.51 17.30
N GLU A 56 7.73 13.17 18.14
CA GLU A 56 8.84 14.08 18.50
C GLU A 56 9.88 14.15 17.38
N SER A 57 10.24 12.99 16.79
CA SER A 57 11.33 12.93 15.79
C SER A 57 10.91 13.43 14.41
N ILE A 58 9.64 13.21 14.00
CA ILE A 58 9.17 13.69 12.70
C ILE A 58 8.86 15.20 12.72
N GLY A 59 8.51 15.75 13.90
CA GLY A 59 8.06 17.13 14.03
C GLY A 59 6.78 17.42 13.25
N GLN A 60 6.88 17.49 11.93
CA GLN A 60 5.74 17.63 11.03
C GLN A 60 5.82 16.60 9.90
N VAL A 61 4.67 16.05 9.52
CA VAL A 61 4.57 15.18 8.34
C VAL A 61 5.06 15.95 7.11
N PRO A 62 5.92 15.37 6.27
CA PRO A 62 6.41 16.01 5.06
C PRO A 62 5.28 16.52 4.15
N ARG A 63 5.54 17.63 3.45
CA ARG A 63 4.55 18.31 2.63
C ARG A 63 5.07 18.58 1.24
N VAL A 64 4.25 18.38 0.23
CA VAL A 64 4.55 18.66 -1.19
C VAL A 64 3.36 19.39 -1.81
N ASN A 65 3.62 20.28 -2.76
CA ASN A 65 2.56 20.95 -3.50
C ASN A 65 1.84 19.95 -4.44
N GLY A 66 0.56 19.70 -4.19
CA GLY A 66 -0.24 18.71 -4.92
C GLY A 66 -0.49 19.10 -6.38
N SER A 67 -0.67 20.38 -6.69
CA SER A 67 -0.80 20.81 -8.09
C SER A 67 0.51 20.58 -8.86
N ALA A 68 1.65 20.90 -8.24
CA ALA A 68 2.95 20.63 -8.85
C ALA A 68 3.23 19.14 -9.03
N ALA A 69 2.83 18.29 -8.06
CA ALA A 69 3.03 16.84 -8.15
C ALA A 69 2.31 16.21 -9.36
N LEU A 70 1.30 16.87 -9.92
CA LEU A 70 0.64 16.40 -11.14
C LEU A 70 1.43 16.70 -12.42
N GLU A 71 2.21 17.77 -12.44
CA GLU A 71 2.82 18.30 -13.68
C GLU A 71 4.35 18.26 -13.67
N ASP A 72 4.99 18.34 -12.50
CA ASP A 72 6.45 18.44 -12.34
C ASP A 72 7.03 17.11 -11.79
N ASP A 73 8.01 16.57 -12.51
CA ASP A 73 8.69 15.33 -12.12
C ASP A 73 9.52 15.48 -10.84
N ASN A 74 10.02 16.66 -10.53
CA ASN A 74 10.73 16.89 -9.26
C ASN A 74 9.77 16.89 -8.08
N ALA A 75 8.55 17.40 -8.26
CA ALA A 75 7.54 17.38 -7.21
C ALA A 75 7.05 15.94 -6.94
N ILE A 76 6.81 15.14 -7.99
CA ILE A 76 6.44 13.73 -7.82
C ILE A 76 7.59 12.92 -7.22
N LEU A 77 8.83 13.18 -7.62
CA LEU A 77 10.02 12.54 -7.02
C LEU A 77 10.14 12.88 -5.53
N SER A 78 9.89 14.14 -5.15
CA SER A 78 9.88 14.57 -3.75
C SER A 78 8.80 13.83 -2.96
N LEU A 79 7.57 13.72 -3.50
CA LEU A 79 6.49 12.94 -2.90
C LEU A 79 6.92 11.49 -2.67
N LEU A 80 7.46 10.83 -3.70
CA LEU A 80 7.87 9.42 -3.62
C LEU A 80 9.00 9.21 -2.60
N ASN A 81 9.98 10.10 -2.56
CA ASN A 81 11.05 10.06 -1.57
C ASN A 81 10.50 10.17 -0.14
N HIS A 82 9.54 11.07 0.11
CA HIS A 82 8.90 11.19 1.43
C HIS A 82 8.09 9.94 1.78
N LEU A 83 7.38 9.35 0.83
CA LEU A 83 6.63 8.12 1.05
C LEU A 83 7.56 6.94 1.38
N VAL A 84 8.68 6.80 0.68
CA VAL A 84 9.67 5.74 0.96
C VAL A 84 10.35 5.96 2.31
N THR A 85 10.74 7.22 2.61
CA THR A 85 11.49 7.52 3.83
C THR A 85 10.61 7.51 5.09
N HIS A 86 9.38 8.06 5.02
CA HIS A 86 8.55 8.31 6.20
C HIS A 86 7.20 7.57 6.18
N GLY A 87 6.85 6.92 5.08
CA GLY A 87 5.55 6.25 4.93
C GLY A 87 4.35 7.18 4.79
N ALA A 88 4.55 8.50 4.87
CA ALA A 88 3.48 9.48 4.79
C ALA A 88 3.94 10.81 4.18
N CYS A 89 3.05 11.48 3.46
CA CYS A 89 3.25 12.83 2.93
C CYS A 89 1.90 13.54 2.77
N VAL A 90 1.85 14.82 3.06
CA VAL A 90 0.67 15.67 2.84
C VAL A 90 0.83 16.44 1.54
N LEU A 91 -0.15 16.35 0.66
CA LEU A 91 -0.22 17.14 -0.57
C LEU A 91 -1.05 18.39 -0.33
N GLU A 92 -0.36 19.53 -0.20
CA GLU A 92 -0.99 20.83 -0.03
C GLU A 92 -1.40 21.44 -1.38
N ASN A 93 -2.40 22.30 -1.37
CA ASN A 93 -2.89 22.98 -2.57
C ASN A 93 -3.27 22.00 -3.71
N SER A 94 -3.73 20.83 -3.35
CA SER A 94 -4.28 19.90 -4.32
C SER A 94 -5.57 20.45 -4.93
N PRO A 95 -5.77 20.33 -6.25
CA PRO A 95 -7.03 20.73 -6.88
C PRO A 95 -8.22 19.98 -6.29
N THR A 96 -9.26 20.68 -5.84
CA THR A 96 -10.48 20.09 -5.27
C THR A 96 -11.49 19.70 -6.37
N ARG A 97 -11.02 19.07 -7.43
CA ARG A 97 -11.85 18.57 -8.53
C ARG A 97 -11.87 17.05 -8.57
N GLU A 98 -12.97 16.50 -9.04
CA GLU A 98 -13.06 15.08 -9.35
C GLU A 98 -11.97 14.64 -10.33
N GLY A 99 -11.52 13.40 -10.20
CA GLY A 99 -10.51 12.81 -11.09
C GLY A 99 -9.06 13.16 -10.75
N TYR A 100 -8.79 14.26 -10.04
CA TYR A 100 -7.40 14.63 -9.67
C TYR A 100 -6.63 13.49 -9.01
N LEU A 101 -7.26 12.81 -8.05
CA LEU A 101 -6.60 11.72 -7.31
C LEU A 101 -6.19 10.56 -8.21
N LEU A 102 -7.04 10.22 -9.18
CA LEU A 102 -6.76 9.16 -10.14
C LEU A 102 -5.63 9.54 -11.10
N GLU A 103 -5.63 10.78 -11.58
CA GLU A 103 -4.58 11.30 -12.45
C GLU A 103 -3.21 11.26 -11.74
N LEU A 104 -3.16 11.73 -10.48
CA LEU A 104 -1.94 11.68 -9.67
C LEU A 104 -1.48 10.24 -9.43
N ALA A 105 -2.39 9.35 -9.05
CA ALA A 105 -2.06 7.95 -8.79
C ALA A 105 -1.52 7.26 -10.06
N GLN A 106 -2.07 7.54 -11.22
CA GLN A 106 -1.60 7.01 -12.51
C GLN A 106 -0.20 7.50 -12.90
N ARG A 107 0.24 8.67 -12.42
CA ARG A 107 1.63 9.10 -12.60
C ARG A 107 2.62 8.25 -11.81
N ILE A 108 2.20 7.63 -10.73
CA ILE A 108 3.05 6.78 -9.90
C ILE A 108 3.07 5.36 -10.44
N GLY A 109 1.89 4.85 -10.85
CA GLY A 109 1.79 3.51 -11.39
C GLY A 109 0.35 3.08 -11.62
N PRO A 110 0.14 1.81 -11.99
CA PRO A 110 -1.20 1.28 -12.21
C PRO A 110 -2.01 1.27 -10.92
N VAL A 111 -3.22 1.83 -10.99
CA VAL A 111 -4.15 1.84 -9.87
C VAL A 111 -4.77 0.46 -9.71
N ARG A 112 -4.72 -0.08 -8.50
CA ARG A 112 -5.30 -1.38 -8.18
C ARG A 112 -6.76 -1.21 -7.77
N ASP A 113 -7.66 -1.90 -8.44
CA ASP A 113 -9.05 -1.98 -8.05
C ASP A 113 -9.23 -2.74 -6.73
N SER A 114 -10.07 -2.20 -5.88
CA SER A 114 -10.58 -2.88 -4.68
C SER A 114 -12.03 -3.33 -4.88
N ASN A 115 -12.64 -3.93 -3.86
CA ASN A 115 -14.07 -4.18 -3.84
C ASN A 115 -14.94 -2.90 -3.81
N PHE A 116 -14.29 -1.74 -3.68
CA PHE A 116 -14.92 -0.41 -3.76
C PHE A 116 -14.60 0.29 -5.10
N GLY A 117 -13.91 -0.36 -6.04
CA GLY A 117 -13.38 0.22 -7.26
C GLY A 117 -12.01 0.86 -7.10
N ALA A 118 -11.59 1.62 -8.11
CA ALA A 118 -10.34 2.38 -8.11
C ALA A 118 -10.42 3.65 -7.25
N LEU A 119 -11.59 4.27 -7.23
CA LEU A 119 -11.95 5.41 -6.37
C LEU A 119 -13.16 5.08 -5.53
N TRP A 120 -13.18 5.60 -4.34
CA TRP A 120 -14.28 5.45 -3.42
C TRP A 120 -14.54 6.74 -2.67
N ASP A 121 -15.78 7.24 -2.74
CA ASP A 121 -16.20 8.43 -2.03
C ASP A 121 -16.56 8.08 -0.58
N VAL A 122 -15.84 8.69 0.35
CA VAL A 122 -16.11 8.57 1.78
C VAL A 122 -17.03 9.72 2.19
N LEU A 123 -18.28 9.38 2.41
CA LEU A 123 -19.29 10.32 2.93
C LEU A 123 -19.69 9.85 4.32
N ALA A 124 -19.40 10.65 5.34
CA ALA A 124 -19.85 10.36 6.69
C ALA A 124 -21.36 10.58 6.80
N ASP A 125 -22.12 9.51 6.73
CA ASP A 125 -23.56 9.55 6.98
C ASP A 125 -23.84 9.01 8.40
N VAL A 126 -24.17 9.93 9.31
CA VAL A 126 -24.49 9.59 10.71
C VAL A 126 -25.71 8.65 10.80
N ALA A 127 -26.60 8.69 9.81
CA ALA A 127 -27.76 7.79 9.77
C ALA A 127 -27.38 6.33 9.50
N LEU A 128 -26.19 6.08 8.93
CA LEU A 128 -25.67 4.73 8.70
C LEU A 128 -24.91 4.15 9.91
N ALA A 129 -24.69 4.94 10.96
CA ALA A 129 -24.07 4.47 12.20
C ALA A 129 -25.01 3.47 12.88
N GLY A 130 -24.75 2.18 12.70
CA GLY A 130 -25.58 1.09 13.21
C GLY A 130 -26.45 0.39 12.18
N ASP A 131 -26.47 0.84 10.92
CA ASP A 131 -27.08 0.10 9.82
C ASP A 131 -26.15 -1.02 9.33
N ALA A 132 -26.62 -2.26 9.35
CA ALA A 132 -25.91 -3.44 8.83
C ALA A 132 -25.64 -3.39 7.31
N LYS A 133 -26.06 -2.34 6.63
CA LYS A 133 -25.89 -2.20 5.17
C LYS A 133 -24.57 -1.60 4.76
N THR A 134 -23.80 -0.96 5.68
CA THR A 134 -22.49 -0.44 5.33
C THR A 134 -21.39 -1.48 5.60
N ASN A 135 -20.51 -1.69 4.62
CA ASN A 135 -19.34 -2.56 4.73
C ASN A 135 -18.11 -1.82 5.29
N SER A 136 -18.23 -0.53 5.57
CA SER A 136 -17.13 0.31 6.01
C SER A 136 -17.51 1.21 7.17
N THR A 137 -16.69 1.20 8.22
CA THR A 137 -16.82 2.12 9.35
C THR A 137 -16.53 3.58 8.94
N ALA A 138 -15.78 3.79 7.86
CA ALA A 138 -15.45 5.12 7.36
C ALA A 138 -16.68 5.93 6.90
N ASN A 139 -17.78 5.25 6.53
CA ASN A 139 -19.05 5.90 6.17
C ASN A 139 -19.94 6.20 7.38
N THR A 140 -19.41 6.10 8.59
CA THR A 140 -20.15 6.33 9.81
C THR A 140 -19.51 7.45 10.63
N GLY A 141 -20.26 8.07 11.53
CA GLY A 141 -19.75 9.02 12.51
C GLY A 141 -18.97 8.39 13.68
N LEU A 142 -18.68 7.10 13.63
CA LEU A 142 -17.96 6.40 14.69
C LEU A 142 -16.45 6.67 14.59
N ARG A 143 -15.81 6.82 15.76
CA ARG A 143 -14.36 6.91 15.83
C ARG A 143 -13.73 5.66 15.23
N LEU A 144 -12.81 5.87 14.28
CA LEU A 144 -11.96 4.84 13.71
C LEU A 144 -10.54 5.00 14.27
N GLY A 145 -10.07 4.01 15.02
CA GLY A 145 -8.71 4.01 15.56
C GLY A 145 -7.66 3.74 14.48
N PRO A 146 -6.35 3.86 14.81
CA PRO A 146 -5.28 3.51 13.89
C PRO A 146 -5.46 2.08 13.34
N HIS A 147 -5.35 1.93 12.03
CA HIS A 147 -5.51 0.66 11.35
C HIS A 147 -4.78 0.66 10.01
N SER A 148 -4.57 -0.51 9.46
CA SER A 148 -4.18 -0.70 8.07
C SER A 148 -5.38 -1.19 7.25
N ASP A 149 -5.51 -0.70 6.02
CA ASP A 149 -6.63 -1.07 5.18
C ASP A 149 -6.44 -2.43 4.50
N LEU A 150 -7.56 -3.09 4.23
CA LEU A 150 -7.67 -4.36 3.51
C LEU A 150 -6.71 -5.47 4.01
N PRO A 151 -6.64 -5.75 5.33
CA PRO A 151 -5.78 -6.80 5.88
C PRO A 151 -6.20 -8.20 5.42
N THR A 152 -7.38 -8.33 4.81
CA THR A 152 -7.92 -9.56 4.22
C THR A 152 -7.33 -9.90 2.86
N ARG A 153 -6.41 -9.11 2.35
CA ARG A 153 -5.70 -9.38 1.10
C ARG A 153 -4.36 -10.06 1.37
N GLU A 154 -3.94 -10.94 0.48
CA GLU A 154 -2.60 -11.54 0.50
C GLU A 154 -1.53 -10.44 0.53
N ILE A 155 -1.64 -9.50 -0.40
CA ILE A 155 -0.83 -8.29 -0.42
C ILE A 155 -1.75 -7.09 -0.15
N PRO A 156 -1.68 -6.48 1.04
CA PRO A 156 -2.40 -5.24 1.32
C PRO A 156 -2.02 -4.12 0.34
N PRO A 157 -2.81 -3.06 0.21
CA PRO A 157 -2.45 -1.90 -0.58
C PRO A 157 -1.10 -1.30 -0.13
N GLY A 158 -0.20 -1.05 -1.08
CA GLY A 158 1.09 -0.41 -0.77
C GLY A 158 0.95 1.07 -0.43
N PHE A 159 0.01 1.76 -1.09
CA PHE A 159 -0.27 3.18 -0.86
C PHE A 159 -1.77 3.41 -0.79
N GLN A 160 -2.15 4.37 0.03
CA GLN A 160 -3.51 4.90 0.10
C GLN A 160 -3.47 6.42 -0.05
N PHE A 161 -4.37 6.94 -0.88
CA PHE A 161 -4.55 8.36 -1.06
C PHE A 161 -5.89 8.77 -0.47
N LEU A 162 -5.89 9.80 0.38
CA LEU A 162 -7.09 10.45 0.89
C LEU A 162 -7.12 11.87 0.34
N HIS A 163 -8.17 12.22 -0.36
CA HIS A 163 -8.35 13.53 -0.97
C HIS A 163 -9.58 14.21 -0.38
N CYS A 164 -9.37 15.33 0.29
CA CYS A 164 -10.44 16.13 0.85
C CYS A 164 -11.01 17.06 -0.23
N LEU A 165 -12.21 16.76 -0.71
CA LEU A 165 -12.94 17.61 -1.67
C LEU A 165 -13.69 18.73 -0.96
N ALA A 166 -14.28 18.43 0.20
CA ALA A 166 -14.97 19.40 1.05
C ALA A 166 -14.80 19.01 2.52
N ASN A 167 -14.65 19.99 3.39
CA ASN A 167 -14.61 19.78 4.84
C ASN A 167 -15.51 20.82 5.50
N GLU A 168 -16.68 20.38 5.90
CA GLU A 168 -17.68 21.21 6.61
C GLU A 168 -17.89 20.72 8.06
N ALA A 169 -17.15 19.69 8.48
CA ALA A 169 -17.27 19.12 9.81
C ALA A 169 -16.32 19.76 10.80
N GLU A 170 -16.72 19.83 12.07
CA GLU A 170 -15.86 20.11 13.20
C GLU A 170 -15.28 18.79 13.73
N GLY A 171 -13.97 18.70 13.93
CA GLY A 171 -13.29 17.47 14.34
C GLY A 171 -13.04 16.51 13.17
N GLY A 172 -12.80 15.25 13.48
CA GLY A 172 -12.54 14.21 12.49
C GLY A 172 -11.11 14.26 11.93
N GLU A 173 -10.18 14.83 12.68
CA GLU A 173 -8.77 14.90 12.30
C GLU A 173 -8.19 13.50 12.11
N SER A 174 -7.41 13.35 11.04
CA SER A 174 -6.65 12.14 10.77
C SER A 174 -5.40 12.08 11.63
N THR A 175 -5.16 10.94 12.25
CA THR A 175 -3.92 10.65 12.97
C THR A 175 -3.12 9.59 12.22
N LEU A 176 -1.80 9.75 12.23
CA LEU A 176 -0.87 8.80 11.64
C LEU A 176 -0.03 8.15 12.75
N THR A 177 0.24 6.86 12.60
CA THR A 177 1.13 6.10 13.47
C THR A 177 2.13 5.37 12.58
N ASP A 178 3.42 5.55 12.87
CA ASP A 178 4.46 4.79 12.16
C ASP A 178 4.45 3.34 12.64
N GLY A 179 4.16 2.44 11.69
CA GLY A 179 4.13 1.02 11.94
C GLY A 179 5.50 0.43 12.24
N ALA A 180 6.56 0.92 11.60
CA ALA A 180 7.92 0.44 11.84
C ALA A 180 8.38 0.81 13.26
N ALA A 181 8.22 2.07 13.67
CA ALA A 181 8.53 2.51 15.03
C ALA A 181 7.69 1.75 16.09
N LEU A 182 6.44 1.44 15.77
CA LEU A 182 5.60 0.63 16.66
C LEU A 182 6.15 -0.80 16.81
N VAL A 183 6.59 -1.43 15.73
CA VAL A 183 7.18 -2.78 15.75
C VAL A 183 8.48 -2.78 16.53
N GLU A 184 9.38 -1.81 16.29
CA GLU A 184 10.63 -1.67 17.06
C GLU A 184 10.39 -1.50 18.57
N ALA A 185 9.40 -0.67 18.92
CA ALA A 185 9.03 -0.48 20.33
C ALA A 185 8.45 -1.76 20.94
N LEU A 186 7.63 -2.48 20.19
CA LEU A 186 7.03 -3.74 20.65
C LEU A 186 8.07 -4.83 20.85
N GLU A 187 9.01 -4.98 19.91
CA GLU A 187 10.11 -5.94 20.02
C GLU A 187 11.01 -5.66 21.23
N ARG A 188 11.33 -4.38 21.47
CA ARG A 188 12.17 -3.96 22.60
C ARG A 188 11.49 -4.12 23.94
N ASP A 189 10.23 -3.66 24.06
CA ASP A 189 9.56 -3.48 25.35
C ASP A 189 8.65 -4.68 25.71
N HIS A 190 8.19 -5.43 24.68
CA HIS A 190 7.27 -6.56 24.83
C HIS A 190 7.62 -7.72 23.89
N PRO A 191 8.83 -8.32 24.01
CA PRO A 191 9.34 -9.32 23.06
C PRO A 191 8.45 -10.57 22.93
N GLU A 192 7.79 -11.00 24.00
CA GLU A 192 6.86 -12.14 23.92
C GLU A 192 5.61 -11.82 23.09
N ALA A 193 5.11 -10.59 23.17
CA ALA A 193 3.99 -10.15 22.36
C ALA A 193 4.42 -9.97 20.89
N PHE A 194 5.59 -9.42 20.63
CA PHE A 194 6.17 -9.33 19.28
C PHE A 194 6.25 -10.72 18.64
N GLU A 195 6.85 -11.69 19.34
CA GLU A 195 7.00 -13.06 18.84
C GLU A 195 5.64 -13.69 18.47
N LEU A 196 4.61 -13.50 19.30
CA LEU A 196 3.26 -13.98 19.00
C LEU A 196 2.64 -13.31 17.77
N LEU A 197 2.82 -12.00 17.62
CA LEU A 197 2.26 -11.24 16.50
C LEU A 197 3.01 -11.49 15.19
N TYR A 198 4.27 -11.87 15.26
CA TYR A 198 5.13 -12.20 14.12
C TYR A 198 5.00 -13.65 13.67
N THR A 199 4.85 -14.60 14.60
CA THR A 199 4.86 -16.03 14.27
C THR A 199 3.47 -16.65 14.15
N ARG A 200 2.46 -16.12 14.88
CA ARG A 200 1.11 -16.69 14.88
C ARG A 200 0.26 -16.11 13.78
N HIS A 201 -0.37 -16.98 13.03
CA HIS A 201 -1.37 -16.60 12.04
C HIS A 201 -2.67 -16.16 12.70
N TRP A 202 -3.27 -15.16 12.10
CA TRP A 202 -4.59 -14.61 12.43
C TRP A 202 -5.46 -14.69 11.20
N ILE A 203 -6.73 -15.01 11.39
CA ILE A 203 -7.70 -15.02 10.29
C ILE A 203 -8.36 -13.65 10.23
N PHE A 204 -7.95 -12.87 9.24
CA PHE A 204 -8.60 -11.61 8.92
C PHE A 204 -9.81 -11.87 8.05
N PHE A 205 -10.94 -11.22 8.34
CA PHE A 205 -12.13 -11.40 7.56
C PHE A 205 -12.89 -10.08 7.34
N ASN A 206 -13.54 -9.98 6.18
CA ASN A 206 -14.53 -8.95 5.89
C ASN A 206 -15.73 -9.63 5.25
N ARG A 207 -16.85 -9.66 5.96
CA ARG A 207 -18.06 -10.33 5.54
C ARG A 207 -19.22 -9.34 5.51
N GLY A 208 -19.92 -9.30 4.38
CA GLY A 208 -21.09 -8.45 4.17
C GLY A 208 -21.90 -8.92 2.95
N PRO A 209 -22.91 -8.19 2.53
CA PRO A 209 -23.69 -8.50 1.33
C PRO A 209 -22.76 -8.59 0.10
N GLY A 210 -22.68 -9.78 -0.50
CA GLY A 210 -21.83 -10.04 -1.68
C GLY A 210 -20.33 -10.10 -1.44
N ILE A 211 -19.87 -10.05 -0.18
CA ILE A 211 -18.47 -10.06 0.21
C ILE A 211 -18.21 -11.10 1.29
N ASP A 212 -17.26 -12.00 1.07
CA ASP A 212 -16.68 -12.88 2.10
C ASP A 212 -15.19 -13.05 1.81
N HIS A 213 -14.39 -12.06 2.24
CA HIS A 213 -12.94 -12.09 2.10
C HIS A 213 -12.33 -12.60 3.39
N ARG A 214 -11.38 -13.53 3.26
CA ARG A 214 -10.62 -14.09 4.38
C ARG A 214 -9.16 -14.28 3.97
N TRP A 215 -8.27 -13.97 4.89
CA TRP A 215 -6.85 -14.22 4.72
C TRP A 215 -6.22 -14.61 6.05
N SER A 216 -5.33 -15.58 6.02
CA SER A 216 -4.57 -16.03 7.20
C SER A 216 -3.12 -15.58 7.07
N ALA A 217 -2.69 -14.72 7.98
CA ALA A 217 -1.33 -14.18 8.02
C ALA A 217 -0.96 -13.75 9.44
N PRO A 218 0.33 -13.55 9.74
CA PRO A 218 0.74 -12.86 10.95
C PRO A 218 0.30 -11.38 10.93
N ILE A 219 0.26 -10.76 12.10
CA ILE A 219 -0.03 -9.32 12.23
C ILE A 219 1.19 -8.51 11.79
N ILE A 220 2.39 -8.94 12.18
CA ILE A 220 3.66 -8.37 11.76
C ILE A 220 4.24 -9.31 10.71
N ASP A 221 4.55 -8.77 9.53
CA ASP A 221 5.09 -9.54 8.41
C ASP A 221 6.17 -8.72 7.70
N TYR A 222 7.07 -9.39 7.00
CA TYR A 222 8.09 -8.75 6.18
C TYR A 222 7.98 -9.27 4.75
N LEU A 223 7.88 -8.36 3.80
CA LEU A 223 7.92 -8.75 2.40
C LEU A 223 9.31 -9.29 2.04
N PRO A 224 9.43 -10.25 1.12
CA PRO A 224 10.72 -10.79 0.71
C PRO A 224 11.69 -9.68 0.29
N GLY A 225 12.86 -9.62 0.94
CA GLY A 225 13.90 -8.61 0.66
C GLY A 225 13.64 -7.22 1.26
N SER A 226 12.68 -7.08 2.17
CA SER A 226 12.42 -5.83 2.90
C SER A 226 12.73 -5.99 4.38
N ASP A 227 13.44 -5.03 4.93
CA ASP A 227 13.66 -4.88 6.37
C ASP A 227 12.57 -4.01 7.04
N VAL A 228 11.63 -3.51 6.23
CA VAL A 228 10.51 -2.69 6.72
C VAL A 228 9.31 -3.60 6.99
N PRO A 229 8.76 -3.59 8.21
CA PRO A 229 7.62 -4.42 8.56
C PRO A 229 6.33 -3.97 7.85
N THR A 230 5.52 -4.94 7.49
CA THR A 230 4.13 -4.75 7.04
C THR A 230 3.22 -5.10 8.20
N LEU A 231 2.32 -4.21 8.56
CA LEU A 231 1.35 -4.41 9.63
C LEU A 231 -0.05 -4.67 9.07
N ARG A 232 -0.70 -5.70 9.62
CA ARG A 232 -2.11 -6.01 9.39
C ARG A 232 -2.90 -5.68 10.66
N ALA A 233 -3.06 -4.39 10.95
CA ALA A 233 -3.79 -3.92 12.10
C ALA A 233 -5.19 -3.44 11.70
N PHE A 234 -6.22 -4.06 12.24
CA PHE A 234 -7.62 -3.65 12.01
C PHE A 234 -8.39 -3.60 13.31
N TYR A 235 -8.98 -2.48 13.63
CA TYR A 235 -9.80 -2.27 14.81
C TYR A 235 -11.28 -2.10 14.40
N PRO A 236 -12.22 -2.59 15.19
CA PRO A 236 -12.15 -3.64 16.21
C PRO A 236 -12.49 -5.03 15.62
N VAL A 237 -11.70 -6.05 15.96
CA VAL A 237 -12.12 -7.47 15.93
C VAL A 237 -12.64 -7.98 14.57
N ARG A 238 -11.86 -7.76 13.50
CA ARG A 238 -12.02 -8.51 12.26
C ARG A 238 -10.86 -9.48 12.03
N ALA A 239 -10.24 -9.92 13.15
CA ALA A 239 -9.24 -10.94 13.17
C ALA A 239 -9.36 -11.78 14.43
N PHE A 240 -9.06 -13.07 14.32
CA PHE A 240 -8.98 -13.99 15.44
C PHE A 240 -7.83 -14.98 15.19
N PRO A 241 -7.22 -15.55 16.26
CA PRO A 241 -6.16 -16.54 16.10
C PRO A 241 -6.61 -17.72 15.25
N ALA A 242 -5.71 -18.20 14.36
CA ALA A 242 -5.95 -19.34 13.50
C ALA A 242 -5.80 -20.66 14.27
#